data_a7e85dce681c13798355b71ed9fd5cf4
#
_entry.id   a7e85dce681c13798355b71ed9fd5cf4
#
_cell.length_a   1.000
_cell.length_b   1.000
_cell.length_c   1.000
_cell.angle_alpha   90.00
_cell.angle_beta   90.00
_cell.angle_gamma   90.00
#
_symmetry.space_group_name_H-M   'P 1'
#
loop_
_entity.id
_entity.type
_entity.pdbx_description
1 polymer ?
#
loop_
_entity_poly.entity_id
_entity_poly.type
_entity_poly.pdbx_seq_one_letter_code
_entity_poly.pdbx_strand_id
1 'polypeptide(L)'
;KFFSRIFKNENFLSDFKEGKQEVVAIKKHEKLEIFKNLSQEDQEISFVKIEILNYDSNEDSLSFNLDIFPSGMSYKYGILKGSMHIILQGKTSSTMLFPFLKSMIYKNKSENSSKKIFTLMINQKKHYKLIANLS
;
A
#
# COMPACT_ATOMS: atom_id res chain seq x y z
N LYS A 1 19.98 2.68 -7.98
CA LYS A 1 18.66 3.01 -8.47
C LYS A 1 17.69 3.09 -7.31
N PHE A 2 16.67 3.91 -7.45
CA PHE A 2 15.77 4.23 -6.35
C PHE A 2 15.11 2.99 -5.75
N PHE A 3 14.40 2.21 -6.57
CA PHE A 3 13.70 1.04 -6.06
C PHE A 3 14.65 -0.02 -5.52
N SER A 4 15.74 -0.30 -6.22
CA SER A 4 16.66 -1.33 -5.76
C SER A 4 17.31 -0.97 -4.42
N ARG A 5 17.52 0.32 -4.16
CA ARG A 5 18.05 0.74 -2.87
C ARG A 5 17.05 0.51 -1.75
N ILE A 6 15.78 0.81 -1.99
CA ILE A 6 14.73 0.68 -0.98
C ILE A 6 14.39 -0.78 -0.70
N PHE A 7 14.37 -1.63 -1.73
CA PHE A 7 13.95 -3.02 -1.58
C PHE A 7 15.11 -3.99 -1.46
N LYS A 8 16.28 -3.49 -1.15
CA LYS A 8 17.48 -4.32 -1.00
C LYS A 8 17.46 -5.13 0.28
N ASN A 9 16.74 -4.67 1.28
CA ASN A 9 16.65 -5.36 2.55
C ASN A 9 15.78 -6.61 2.40
N GLU A 10 16.41 -7.77 2.50
CA GLU A 10 15.73 -9.06 2.35
C GLU A 10 14.74 -9.34 3.45
N ASN A 11 14.87 -8.64 4.58
CA ASN A 11 14.01 -8.84 5.73
C ASN A 11 12.84 -7.86 5.77
N PHE A 12 12.58 -7.18 4.65
CA PHE A 12 11.51 -6.19 4.62
C PHE A 12 10.18 -6.76 5.10
N LEU A 13 9.77 -7.93 4.60
CA LEU A 13 8.50 -8.53 4.99
C LEU A 13 8.51 -9.04 6.43
N SER A 14 9.67 -9.42 6.95
CA SER A 14 9.75 -9.89 8.33
C SER A 14 9.55 -8.76 9.33
N ASP A 15 9.80 -7.51 8.94
CA ASP A 15 9.58 -6.37 9.80
C ASP A 15 8.11 -6.19 10.16
N PHE A 16 7.21 -6.77 9.36
CA PHE A 16 5.78 -6.71 9.62
C PHE A 16 5.32 -7.61 10.75
N LYS A 17 6.21 -8.41 11.31
CA LYS A 17 5.87 -9.28 12.44
C LYS A 17 5.38 -8.48 13.65
N GLU A 18 5.93 -7.29 13.82
CA GLU A 18 5.57 -6.42 14.95
C GLU A 18 4.59 -5.31 14.56
N GLY A 19 4.22 -5.24 13.28
CA GLY A 19 3.27 -4.26 12.82
C GLY A 19 1.85 -4.79 12.86
N LYS A 20 0.91 -3.93 12.51
CA LYS A 20 -0.48 -4.31 12.38
C LYS A 20 -0.63 -5.26 11.19
N GLN A 21 -1.41 -6.34 11.40
CA GLN A 21 -1.72 -7.27 10.33
C GLN A 21 -3.21 -7.56 10.33
N GLU A 22 -3.80 -7.55 9.13
CA GLU A 22 -5.19 -7.91 8.93
C GLU A 22 -5.30 -8.98 7.85
N VAL A 23 -6.33 -9.81 7.97
CA VAL A 23 -6.66 -10.79 6.93
C VAL A 23 -8.12 -10.59 6.58
N VAL A 24 -8.40 -10.44 5.28
CA VAL A 24 -9.76 -10.27 4.80
C VAL A 24 -10.03 -11.24 3.68
N ALA A 25 -11.29 -11.58 3.48
CA ALA A 25 -11.75 -12.37 2.36
C ALA A 25 -12.59 -11.46 1.46
N ILE A 26 -12.30 -11.43 0.17
CA ILE A 26 -13.10 -10.66 -0.77
C ILE A 26 -13.49 -11.53 -1.95
N LYS A 27 -14.66 -11.26 -2.49
CA LYS A 27 -15.13 -11.94 -3.69
C LYS A 27 -14.59 -11.20 -4.91
N LYS A 28 -14.47 -11.92 -6.03
CA LYS A 28 -14.04 -11.28 -7.27
C LYS A 28 -14.96 -10.12 -7.62
N HIS A 29 -14.39 -9.08 -8.21
CA HIS A 29 -15.05 -7.82 -8.58
C HIS A 29 -15.53 -6.98 -7.39
N GLU A 30 -15.29 -7.44 -6.17
CA GLU A 30 -15.59 -6.65 -4.98
C GLU A 30 -14.49 -5.62 -4.75
N LYS A 31 -14.89 -4.42 -4.32
CA LYS A 31 -13.93 -3.36 -4.01
C LYS A 31 -13.37 -3.55 -2.61
N LEU A 32 -12.07 -3.32 -2.47
CA LEU A 32 -11.39 -3.38 -1.18
C LEU A 32 -10.80 -2.01 -0.85
N GLU A 33 -11.26 -1.43 0.24
CA GLU A 33 -10.65 -0.21 0.79
C GLU A 33 -9.46 -0.63 1.65
N ILE A 34 -8.28 -0.63 1.05
CA ILE A 34 -7.09 -1.25 1.63
C ILE A 34 -6.75 -0.68 3.00
N PHE A 35 -6.83 0.64 3.15
CA PHE A 35 -6.34 1.34 4.34
C PHE A 35 -7.44 1.98 5.15
N LYS A 36 -8.66 1.47 5.06
CA LYS A 36 -9.80 2.09 5.78
C LYS A 36 -9.63 2.08 7.30
N ASN A 37 -8.85 1.15 7.81
CA ASN A 37 -8.68 0.98 9.26
C ASN A 37 -7.43 1.66 9.82
N LEU A 38 -6.75 2.48 9.02
CA LEU A 38 -5.62 3.24 9.53
C LEU A 38 -6.09 4.21 10.59
N SER A 39 -5.43 4.16 11.75
CA SER A 39 -5.71 5.10 12.82
C SER A 39 -4.83 6.34 12.65
N GLN A 40 -5.41 7.49 12.94
CA GLN A 40 -4.70 8.75 12.86
C GLN A 40 -4.04 9.08 14.19
N GLU A 41 -2.71 9.00 14.21
CA GLU A 41 -1.93 9.68 15.22
C GLU A 41 -1.32 10.89 14.53
N ASP A 42 -1.40 12.05 15.17
CA ASP A 42 -0.82 13.24 14.58
C ASP A 42 0.71 13.11 14.59
N GLN A 43 1.29 13.03 13.39
CA GLN A 43 2.74 12.91 13.26
C GLN A 43 3.18 13.47 11.91
N GLU A 44 4.44 13.88 11.86
CA GLU A 44 5.06 14.31 10.62
C GLU A 44 5.45 13.09 9.81
N ILE A 45 5.19 13.14 8.51
CA ILE A 45 5.49 12.03 7.60
C ILE A 45 6.37 12.54 6.47
N SER A 46 7.48 11.85 6.25
CA SER A 46 8.43 12.19 5.19
C SER A 46 8.59 11.09 4.17
N PHE A 47 8.23 9.85 4.51
CA PHE A 47 8.43 8.72 3.62
C PHE A 47 7.32 7.70 3.82
N VAL A 48 6.76 7.24 2.70
CA VAL A 48 5.75 6.17 2.71
C VAL A 48 6.07 5.20 1.58
N LYS A 49 6.01 3.93 1.89
CA LYS A 49 6.16 2.89 0.89
C LYS A 49 4.97 1.95 0.93
N ILE A 50 4.33 1.77 -0.21
CA ILE A 50 3.21 0.84 -0.37
C ILE A 50 3.64 -0.21 -1.36
N GLU A 51 3.38 -1.47 -1.03
CA GLU A 51 3.72 -2.57 -1.90
C GLU A 51 2.52 -3.49 -2.03
N ILE A 52 2.22 -3.92 -3.26
CA ILE A 52 1.19 -4.91 -3.53
C ILE A 52 1.88 -6.10 -4.16
N LEU A 53 1.99 -7.18 -3.41
CA LEU A 53 2.64 -8.40 -3.89
C LEU A 53 1.69 -9.19 -4.79
N ASN A 54 2.25 -9.87 -5.77
CA ASN A 54 1.50 -10.65 -6.75
C ASN A 54 0.57 -9.76 -7.59
N TYR A 55 1.05 -8.57 -7.94
CA TYR A 55 0.28 -7.63 -8.76
C TYR A 55 0.37 -8.01 -10.24
N ASP A 56 -0.78 -8.12 -10.88
CA ASP A 56 -0.89 -8.38 -12.31
C ASP A 56 -1.79 -7.30 -12.90
N SER A 57 -1.23 -6.43 -13.73
CA SER A 57 -1.96 -5.30 -14.28
C SER A 57 -3.12 -5.71 -15.19
N ASN A 58 -3.16 -6.96 -15.64
CA ASN A 58 -4.30 -7.47 -16.40
C ASN A 58 -5.49 -7.83 -15.52
N GLU A 59 -5.27 -8.07 -14.25
CA GLU A 59 -6.30 -8.50 -13.31
C GLU A 59 -6.55 -7.52 -12.18
N ASP A 60 -5.51 -6.83 -11.77
CA ASP A 60 -5.54 -5.94 -10.60
C ASP A 60 -5.66 -4.49 -11.01
N SER A 61 -6.39 -3.72 -10.23
CA SER A 61 -6.44 -2.28 -10.40
C SER A 61 -6.43 -1.59 -9.05
N LEU A 62 -5.81 -0.43 -9.00
CA LEU A 62 -5.75 0.41 -7.82
C LEU A 62 -6.17 1.81 -8.22
N SER A 63 -7.14 2.36 -7.52
CA SER A 63 -7.58 3.74 -7.75
C SER A 63 -7.40 4.55 -6.47
N PHE A 64 -7.27 5.87 -6.62
CA PHE A 64 -7.12 6.79 -5.52
C PHE A 64 -7.48 8.19 -5.97
N ASN A 65 -7.72 9.07 -5.01
CA ASN A 65 -8.14 10.44 -5.30
C ASN A 65 -6.95 11.39 -5.24
N LEU A 66 -6.43 11.76 -6.41
CA LEU A 66 -5.29 12.68 -6.50
C LEU A 66 -5.66 14.11 -6.09
N ASP A 67 -6.93 14.47 -6.08
CA ASP A 67 -7.34 15.81 -5.68
C ASP A 67 -7.02 16.10 -4.21
N ILE A 68 -6.88 15.07 -3.40
CA ILE A 68 -6.54 15.22 -1.99
C ILE A 68 -5.12 14.76 -1.68
N PHE A 69 -4.29 14.58 -2.70
CA PHE A 69 -2.89 14.24 -2.47
C PHE A 69 -2.16 15.40 -1.79
N PRO A 70 -1.38 15.13 -0.72
CA PRO A 70 -0.75 16.21 0.04
C PRO A 70 0.24 17.03 -0.79
N SER A 71 0.15 18.34 -0.69
CA SER A 71 0.95 19.26 -1.51
C SER A 71 2.45 19.17 -1.23
N GLY A 72 2.84 18.78 -0.03
CA GLY A 72 4.25 18.68 0.35
C GLY A 72 4.93 17.38 -0.06
N MET A 73 4.22 16.51 -0.77
CA MET A 73 4.73 15.19 -1.13
C MET A 73 4.82 15.03 -2.64
N SER A 74 5.68 14.10 -3.06
CA SER A 74 5.72 13.62 -4.42
C SER A 74 5.57 12.10 -4.40
N TYR A 75 5.23 11.53 -5.56
CA TYR A 75 5.07 10.09 -5.62
C TYR A 75 5.75 9.50 -6.85
N LYS A 76 6.14 8.25 -6.73
CA LYS A 76 6.63 7.42 -7.82
C LYS A 76 6.01 6.05 -7.68
N TYR A 77 5.75 5.40 -8.79
CA TYR A 77 5.23 4.04 -8.75
C TYR A 77 5.76 3.24 -9.93
N GLY A 78 5.70 1.93 -9.79
CA GLY A 78 6.14 1.03 -10.85
C GLY A 78 5.95 -0.41 -10.44
N ILE A 79 6.09 -1.29 -11.42
CA ILE A 79 6.00 -2.73 -11.19
C ILE A 79 7.41 -3.29 -11.30
N LEU A 80 7.81 -4.02 -10.27
CA LEU A 80 9.12 -4.64 -10.19
C LEU A 80 8.96 -6.06 -9.65
N LYS A 81 9.43 -7.05 -10.43
CA LYS A 81 9.38 -8.46 -10.02
C LYS A 81 8.00 -8.92 -9.60
N GLY A 82 6.97 -8.53 -10.37
CA GLY A 82 5.60 -8.96 -10.11
C GLY A 82 4.93 -8.26 -8.94
N SER A 83 5.48 -7.16 -8.47
CA SER A 83 4.88 -6.39 -7.38
C SER A 83 4.75 -4.93 -7.77
N MET A 84 3.66 -4.31 -7.33
CA MET A 84 3.47 -2.87 -7.49
C MET A 84 4.12 -2.17 -6.31
N HIS A 85 4.91 -1.15 -6.59
CA HIS A 85 5.59 -0.35 -5.58
C HIS A 85 5.17 1.10 -5.74
N ILE A 86 4.77 1.72 -4.64
CA ILE A 86 4.40 3.13 -4.62
C ILE A 86 5.21 3.79 -3.51
N ILE A 87 5.94 4.84 -3.87
CA ILE A 87 6.80 5.57 -2.93
C ILE A 87 6.31 7.01 -2.86
N LEU A 88 6.08 7.48 -1.65
CA LEU A 88 5.73 8.88 -1.40
C LEU A 88 6.86 9.48 -0.58
N GLN A 89 7.32 10.66 -0.99
CA GLN A 89 8.43 11.35 -0.32
C GLN A 89 8.15 12.83 -0.25
N GLY A 90 8.62 13.45 0.82
CA GLY A 90 8.49 14.88 1.01
C GLY A 90 8.23 15.21 2.47
N LYS A 91 7.24 16.02 2.72
CA LYS A 91 6.90 16.45 4.07
C LYS A 91 5.40 16.72 4.15
N THR A 92 4.74 16.04 5.07
CA THR A 92 3.33 16.24 5.32
C THR A 92 3.00 15.77 6.74
N SER A 93 1.72 15.78 7.09
CA SER A 93 1.25 15.25 8.36
C SER A 93 0.32 14.07 8.10
N SER A 94 0.12 13.25 9.12
CA SER A 94 -0.85 12.16 9.01
C SER A 94 -2.26 12.69 8.73
N THR A 95 -2.61 13.84 9.29
CA THR A 95 -3.91 14.46 9.05
C THR A 95 -4.13 14.74 7.56
N MET A 96 -3.09 15.15 6.85
CA MET A 96 -3.19 15.45 5.43
C MET A 96 -3.06 14.20 4.56
N LEU A 97 -2.24 13.25 4.98
CA LEU A 97 -1.93 12.08 4.16
C LEU A 97 -2.98 10.97 4.27
N PHE A 98 -3.49 10.69 5.46
CA PHE A 98 -4.34 9.52 5.67
C PHE A 98 -5.65 9.56 4.87
N PRO A 99 -6.31 10.72 4.69
CA PRO A 99 -7.46 10.74 3.77
C PRO A 99 -7.12 10.25 2.37
N PHE A 100 -5.92 10.60 1.88
CA PHE A 100 -5.46 10.12 0.57
C PHE A 100 -5.26 8.61 0.59
N LEU A 101 -4.58 8.08 1.61
CA LEU A 101 -4.38 6.63 1.72
C LEU A 101 -5.70 5.89 1.82
N LYS A 102 -6.67 6.45 2.57
CA LYS A 102 -7.98 5.83 2.71
C LYS A 102 -8.80 5.89 1.43
N SER A 103 -8.44 6.74 0.49
CA SER A 103 -9.11 6.79 -0.81
C SER A 103 -8.66 5.66 -1.74
N MET A 104 -7.62 4.92 -1.37
CA MET A 104 -7.10 3.85 -2.21
C MET A 104 -8.04 2.66 -2.20
N ILE A 105 -8.46 2.26 -3.39
CA ILE A 105 -9.39 1.14 -3.58
C ILE A 105 -8.76 0.14 -4.53
N TYR A 106 -8.73 -1.11 -4.10
CA TYR A 106 -8.24 -2.21 -4.90
C TYR A 106 -9.40 -3.02 -5.45
N LYS A 107 -9.25 -3.50 -6.68
CA LYS A 107 -10.23 -4.35 -7.31
C LYS A 107 -9.53 -5.39 -8.16
N ASN A 108 -10.04 -6.62 -8.15
CA ASN A 108 -9.49 -7.72 -8.96
C ASN A 108 -10.61 -8.33 -9.80
N LYS A 109 -10.33 -8.54 -11.08
CA LYS A 109 -11.30 -9.10 -12.02
C LYS A 109 -10.96 -10.53 -12.46
N SER A 110 -10.01 -11.16 -11.79
CA SER A 110 -9.61 -12.53 -12.10
C SER A 110 -10.72 -13.52 -11.76
N GLU A 111 -10.80 -14.57 -12.53
CA GLU A 111 -11.69 -15.70 -12.24
C GLU A 111 -11.05 -16.69 -11.28
N ASN A 112 -9.77 -16.56 -11.02
CA ASN A 112 -9.02 -17.50 -10.20
C ASN A 112 -8.90 -17.02 -8.76
N SER A 113 -8.97 -17.97 -7.82
CA SER A 113 -8.67 -17.66 -6.43
C SER A 113 -7.19 -17.32 -6.29
N SER A 114 -6.89 -16.33 -5.50
CA SER A 114 -5.52 -15.91 -5.26
C SER A 114 -5.39 -15.18 -3.93
N LYS A 115 -4.15 -14.93 -3.56
CA LYS A 115 -3.84 -14.18 -2.35
C LYS A 115 -3.06 -12.95 -2.76
N LYS A 116 -3.52 -11.78 -2.29
CA LYS A 116 -2.81 -10.52 -2.49
C LYS A 116 -2.36 -10.00 -1.13
N ILE A 117 -1.17 -9.47 -1.10
CA ILE A 117 -0.59 -8.93 0.14
C ILE A 117 -0.29 -7.46 -0.10
N PHE A 118 -0.85 -6.61 0.76
CA PHE A 118 -0.66 -5.17 0.71
C PHE A 118 0.16 -4.76 1.92
N THR A 119 1.23 -4.02 1.70
CA THR A 119 2.08 -3.55 2.79
C THR A 119 2.15 -2.03 2.76
N LEU A 120 2.25 -1.45 3.93
CA LEU A 120 2.40 0.00 4.10
C LEU A 120 3.46 0.24 5.15
N MET A 121 4.45 1.06 4.81
CA MET A 121 5.49 1.46 5.75
C MET A 121 5.55 2.98 5.79
N ILE A 122 5.50 3.53 7.01
CA ILE A 122 5.52 4.99 7.22
C ILE A 122 6.78 5.34 7.98
N ASN A 123 7.59 6.24 7.41
CA ASN A 123 8.83 6.73 8.02
C ASN A 123 9.79 5.60 8.43
N GLN A 124 9.69 4.43 7.76
CA GLN A 124 10.49 3.26 8.05
C GLN A 124 10.34 2.74 9.49
N LYS A 125 9.26 3.14 10.17
CA LYS A 125 9.03 2.77 11.58
C LYS A 125 7.72 2.04 11.80
N LYS A 126 6.64 2.48 11.15
CA LYS A 126 5.33 1.87 11.33
C LYS A 126 5.03 0.99 10.14
N HIS A 127 4.57 -0.22 10.41
CA HIS A 127 4.28 -1.21 9.39
C HIS A 127 2.83 -1.67 9.50
N TYR A 128 2.23 -1.86 8.34
CA TYR A 128 0.87 -2.36 8.23
C TYR A 128 0.83 -3.37 7.09
N LYS A 129 0.17 -4.49 7.33
CA LYS A 129 0.07 -5.57 6.34
C LYS A 129 -1.37 -6.03 6.26
N LEU A 130 -1.89 -6.11 5.05
CA LEU A 130 -3.22 -6.64 4.77
C LEU A 130 -3.09 -7.81 3.82
N ILE A 131 -3.65 -8.94 4.22
CA ILE A 131 -3.69 -10.13 3.38
C ILE A 131 -5.13 -10.30 2.90
N ALA A 132 -5.32 -10.25 1.58
CA ALA A 132 -6.62 -10.41 0.97
C ALA A 132 -6.69 -11.77 0.26
N ASN A 133 -7.61 -12.60 0.69
CA ASN A 133 -7.88 -13.89 0.05
C ASN A 133 -9.05 -13.71 -0.91
N LEU A 134 -8.77 -13.84 -2.20
CA LEU A 134 -9.76 -13.68 -3.26
C LEU A 134 -10.37 -15.02 -3.61
N SER A 135 -11.66 -15.03 -3.76
CA SER A 135 -12.38 -16.26 -4.12
C SER A 135 -13.36 -16.05 -5.27
#